data_977511a8a3a347b925bc07c92017c659
#
_entry.id   977511a8a3a347b925bc07c92017c659
#
_cell.length_a   1.000
_cell.length_b   1.000
_cell.length_c   1.000
_cell.angle_alpha   90.00
_cell.angle_beta   90.00
_cell.angle_gamma   90.00
#
_symmetry.space_group_name_H-M   'P 1'
#
loop_
_entity.id
_entity.type
_entity.pdbx_description
1 polymer ?
#
loop_
_entity_poly.entity_id
_entity_poly.type
_entity_poly.pdbx_seq_one_letter_code
_entity_poly.pdbx_strand_id
1 'polypeptide(L)'
;MLNFGVFCGSSIGNNAIYHQKTEHLINYLVGKECNIVYGGGKVGLMGLVADTTIKNNGIITGVMPKHLVDKEIAHTQLTKLIVTDDMHQRKSKMAELADAFIALPGGAGTLDEIIEQWTWSQLGIHNKPCILYNVNGYFTAFIDFLQKVVGDGFMKKDYLDMLIISEDPQDILEKAMTYMPPQAKWQK
;
A
#
# COMPACT_ATOMS: atom_id res chain seq x y z
N MET A 1 -14.67 2.92 -9.58
CA MET A 1 -13.72 1.78 -9.49
C MET A 1 -12.42 2.33 -8.93
N LEU A 2 -11.96 1.84 -7.77
CA LEU A 2 -10.75 2.34 -7.11
C LEU A 2 -9.54 1.48 -7.47
N ASN A 3 -8.38 2.12 -7.63
CA ASN A 3 -7.09 1.46 -7.80
C ASN A 3 -6.32 1.52 -6.47
N PHE A 4 -6.09 0.38 -5.82
CA PHE A 4 -5.29 0.32 -4.61
C PHE A 4 -3.82 0.10 -4.91
N GLY A 5 -2.97 1.06 -4.52
CA GLY A 5 -1.52 0.91 -4.46
C GLY A 5 -1.16 0.03 -3.26
N VAL A 6 -0.66 -1.18 -3.50
CA VAL A 6 -0.36 -2.15 -2.45
C VAL A 6 1.15 -2.27 -2.24
N PHE A 7 1.60 -1.94 -1.03
CA PHE A 7 2.97 -2.09 -0.57
C PHE A 7 3.04 -3.27 0.41
N CYS A 8 3.92 -4.21 0.18
CA CYS A 8 4.00 -5.43 1.01
C CYS A 8 5.38 -6.09 0.95
N GLY A 9 5.61 -7.03 1.86
CA GLY A 9 6.89 -7.73 1.96
C GLY A 9 7.22 -8.65 0.79
N SER A 10 8.51 -8.73 0.44
CA SER A 10 9.07 -9.77 -0.44
C SER A 10 9.22 -11.14 0.25
N SER A 11 8.81 -11.25 1.51
CA SER A 11 8.70 -12.48 2.28
C SER A 11 7.26 -12.67 2.74
N ILE A 12 6.84 -13.92 3.02
CA ILE A 12 5.50 -14.23 3.53
C ILE A 12 5.37 -14.04 5.05
N GLY A 13 6.50 -13.81 5.75
CA GLY A 13 6.55 -13.79 7.21
C GLY A 13 6.53 -15.20 7.83
N ASN A 14 6.71 -15.26 9.16
CA ASN A 14 6.78 -16.52 9.90
C ASN A 14 5.43 -16.98 10.46
N ASN A 15 4.37 -16.16 10.33
CA ASN A 15 3.04 -16.47 10.83
C ASN A 15 2.07 -16.59 9.66
N ALA A 16 1.38 -17.74 9.57
CA ALA A 16 0.41 -18.02 8.51
C ALA A 16 -0.75 -17.00 8.45
N ILE A 17 -1.00 -16.25 9.54
CA ILE A 17 -2.05 -15.22 9.57
C ILE A 17 -1.81 -14.12 8.53
N TYR A 18 -0.56 -13.77 8.24
CA TYR A 18 -0.23 -12.75 7.24
C TYR A 18 -0.64 -13.18 5.85
N HIS A 19 -0.39 -14.44 5.50
CA HIS A 19 -0.85 -15.03 4.23
C HIS A 19 -2.38 -15.01 4.14
N GLN A 20 -3.05 -15.60 5.13
CA GLN A 20 -4.52 -15.74 5.16
C GLN A 20 -5.23 -14.39 5.08
N LYS A 21 -4.77 -13.42 5.85
CA LYS A 21 -5.38 -12.09 5.89
C LYS A 21 -5.07 -11.28 4.63
N THR A 22 -3.88 -11.42 4.04
CA THR A 22 -3.57 -10.82 2.73
C THR A 22 -4.50 -11.38 1.64
N GLU A 23 -4.65 -12.70 1.55
CA GLU A 23 -5.57 -13.33 0.62
C GLU A 23 -7.02 -12.87 0.85
N HIS A 24 -7.46 -12.79 2.10
CA HIS A 24 -8.80 -12.30 2.45
C HIS A 24 -9.04 -10.86 2.00
N LEU A 25 -8.09 -9.95 2.27
CA LEU A 25 -8.19 -8.55 1.84
C LEU A 25 -8.28 -8.43 0.31
N ILE A 26 -7.38 -9.11 -0.42
CA ILE A 26 -7.35 -9.02 -1.88
C ILE A 26 -8.62 -9.63 -2.50
N ASN A 27 -9.09 -10.77 -1.99
CA ASN A 27 -10.37 -11.36 -2.41
C ASN A 27 -11.53 -10.36 -2.24
N TYR A 28 -11.57 -9.66 -1.09
CA TYR A 28 -12.61 -8.68 -0.82
C TYR A 28 -12.54 -7.48 -1.77
N LEU A 29 -11.35 -6.87 -1.93
CA LEU A 29 -11.17 -5.71 -2.80
C LEU A 29 -11.50 -6.04 -4.26
N VAL A 30 -11.01 -7.16 -4.78
CA VAL A 30 -11.31 -7.60 -6.15
C VAL A 30 -12.80 -7.92 -6.31
N GLY A 31 -13.43 -8.56 -5.32
CA GLY A 31 -14.88 -8.81 -5.31
C GLY A 31 -15.74 -7.52 -5.28
N LYS A 32 -15.14 -6.40 -4.91
CA LYS A 32 -15.74 -5.04 -4.97
C LYS A 32 -15.27 -4.25 -6.20
N GLU A 33 -14.76 -4.94 -7.21
CA GLU A 33 -14.30 -4.36 -8.48
C GLU A 33 -13.15 -3.33 -8.32
N CYS A 34 -12.35 -3.44 -7.25
CA CYS A 34 -11.15 -2.66 -7.10
C CYS A 34 -9.99 -3.26 -7.89
N ASN A 35 -9.17 -2.43 -8.52
CA ASN A 35 -7.95 -2.84 -9.20
C ASN A 35 -6.75 -2.75 -8.25
N ILE A 36 -5.71 -3.52 -8.55
CA ILE A 36 -4.48 -3.54 -7.76
C ILE A 36 -3.31 -2.95 -8.57
N VAL A 37 -2.57 -2.03 -7.93
CA VAL A 37 -1.30 -1.49 -8.41
C VAL A 37 -0.23 -1.87 -7.40
N TYR A 38 0.86 -2.53 -7.81
CA TYR A 38 1.87 -3.00 -6.87
C TYR A 38 3.28 -3.03 -7.47
N GLY A 39 4.26 -3.47 -6.70
CA GLY A 39 5.67 -3.47 -7.10
C GLY A 39 6.08 -4.46 -8.20
N GLY A 40 5.18 -5.28 -8.71
CA GLY A 40 5.44 -6.17 -9.85
C GLY A 40 6.14 -7.50 -9.52
N GLY A 41 6.51 -7.75 -8.25
CA GLY A 41 7.28 -8.93 -7.85
C GLY A 41 6.44 -10.21 -7.72
N LYS A 42 7.10 -11.38 -7.92
CA LYS A 42 6.49 -12.71 -7.81
C LYS A 42 6.77 -13.44 -6.49
N VAL A 43 7.41 -12.78 -5.52
CA VAL A 43 7.87 -13.42 -4.27
C VAL A 43 7.14 -12.87 -3.04
N GLY A 44 7.07 -13.68 -1.99
CA GLY A 44 6.50 -13.30 -0.71
C GLY A 44 5.03 -12.88 -0.80
N LEU A 45 4.63 -11.88 -0.02
CA LEU A 45 3.28 -11.33 -0.07
C LEU A 45 2.99 -10.62 -1.41
N MET A 46 4.01 -10.13 -2.13
CA MET A 46 3.84 -9.56 -3.48
C MET A 46 3.30 -10.61 -4.46
N GLY A 47 3.90 -11.81 -4.49
CA GLY A 47 3.41 -12.92 -5.29
C GLY A 47 1.98 -13.31 -4.90
N LEU A 48 1.69 -13.42 -3.60
CA LEU A 48 0.37 -13.74 -3.10
C LEU A 48 -0.69 -12.71 -3.54
N VAL A 49 -0.38 -11.42 -3.47
CA VAL A 49 -1.27 -10.33 -3.95
C VAL A 49 -1.57 -10.52 -5.43
N ALA A 50 -0.55 -10.80 -6.25
CA ALA A 50 -0.72 -11.00 -7.69
C ALA A 50 -1.55 -12.26 -7.99
N ASP A 51 -1.16 -13.40 -7.42
CA ASP A 51 -1.83 -14.68 -7.65
C ASP A 51 -3.30 -14.63 -7.23
N THR A 52 -3.59 -14.03 -6.07
CA THR A 52 -4.95 -13.88 -5.56
C THR A 52 -5.80 -12.98 -6.47
N THR A 53 -5.24 -11.86 -6.94
CA THR A 53 -5.94 -10.96 -7.86
C THR A 53 -6.28 -11.67 -9.17
N ILE A 54 -5.31 -12.38 -9.77
CA ILE A 54 -5.48 -13.10 -11.03
C ILE A 54 -6.49 -14.23 -10.89
N LYS A 55 -6.39 -15.02 -9.81
CA LYS A 55 -7.34 -16.13 -9.50
C LYS A 55 -8.80 -15.65 -9.44
N ASN A 56 -9.02 -14.41 -9.03
CA ASN A 56 -10.35 -13.81 -8.97
C ASN A 56 -10.72 -12.98 -10.22
N ASN A 57 -9.99 -13.13 -11.32
CA ASN A 57 -10.17 -12.37 -12.56
C ASN A 57 -10.08 -10.84 -12.36
N GLY A 58 -9.36 -10.39 -11.34
CA GLY A 58 -9.12 -8.97 -11.06
C GLY A 58 -8.05 -8.36 -11.98
N ILE A 59 -8.05 -7.04 -12.07
CA ILE A 59 -7.06 -6.29 -12.82
C ILE A 59 -5.88 -5.94 -11.91
N ILE A 60 -4.67 -6.34 -12.32
CA ILE A 60 -3.44 -6.03 -11.60
C ILE A 60 -2.38 -5.42 -12.50
N THR A 61 -1.83 -4.28 -12.06
CA THR A 61 -0.72 -3.58 -12.70
C THR A 61 0.51 -3.63 -11.82
N GLY A 62 1.58 -4.25 -12.33
CA GLY A 62 2.91 -4.18 -11.70
C GLY A 62 3.70 -2.98 -12.22
N VAL A 63 4.46 -2.34 -11.33
CA VAL A 63 5.42 -1.28 -11.71
C VAL A 63 6.79 -1.66 -11.19
N MET A 64 7.75 -1.88 -12.07
CA MET A 64 9.07 -2.41 -11.71
C MET A 64 10.20 -1.72 -12.50
N PRO A 65 11.32 -1.38 -11.85
CA PRO A 65 12.50 -0.88 -12.55
C PRO A 65 13.15 -1.97 -13.40
N LYS A 66 13.68 -1.56 -14.54
CA LYS A 66 14.31 -2.47 -15.52
C LYS A 66 15.34 -3.42 -14.86
N HIS A 67 16.21 -2.92 -13.99
CA HIS A 67 17.24 -3.73 -13.34
C HIS A 67 16.70 -4.86 -12.45
N LEU A 68 15.43 -4.76 -11.98
CA LEU A 68 14.77 -5.83 -11.22
C LEU A 68 14.03 -6.80 -12.16
N VAL A 69 13.50 -6.31 -13.27
CA VAL A 69 12.96 -7.17 -14.33
C VAL A 69 14.05 -8.07 -14.90
N ASP A 70 15.22 -7.52 -15.16
CA ASP A 70 16.38 -8.25 -15.69
C ASP A 70 16.89 -9.35 -14.73
N LYS A 71 16.55 -9.26 -13.42
CA LYS A 71 16.81 -10.31 -12.42
C LYS A 71 15.71 -11.37 -12.34
N GLU A 72 14.75 -11.37 -13.27
CA GLU A 72 13.62 -12.33 -13.31
C GLU A 72 12.75 -12.33 -12.04
N ILE A 73 12.66 -11.20 -11.33
CA ILE A 73 11.84 -11.06 -10.12
C ILE A 73 10.40 -10.70 -10.47
N ALA A 74 10.13 -10.22 -11.70
CA ALA A 74 8.82 -9.84 -12.15
C ALA A 74 7.84 -11.02 -12.22
N HIS A 75 6.57 -10.76 -11.88
CA HIS A 75 5.49 -11.72 -12.08
C HIS A 75 5.09 -11.75 -13.56
N THR A 76 4.91 -12.96 -14.13
CA THR A 76 4.75 -13.17 -15.58
C THR A 76 3.31 -13.13 -16.09
N GLN A 77 2.32 -13.16 -15.19
CA GLN A 77 0.90 -13.28 -15.54
C GLN A 77 0.07 -12.04 -15.21
N LEU A 78 0.73 -10.89 -14.99
CA LEU A 78 0.03 -9.65 -14.69
C LEU A 78 -0.83 -9.17 -15.86
N THR A 79 -1.93 -8.48 -15.56
CA THR A 79 -2.71 -7.77 -16.58
C THR A 79 -1.85 -6.75 -17.32
N LYS A 80 -0.96 -6.06 -16.58
CA LYS A 80 0.00 -5.10 -17.12
C LYS A 80 1.27 -5.05 -16.28
N LEU A 81 2.43 -5.01 -16.94
CA LEU A 81 3.70 -4.66 -16.31
C LEU A 81 4.22 -3.36 -16.92
N ILE A 82 4.46 -2.36 -16.08
CA ILE A 82 5.09 -1.09 -16.46
C ILE A 82 6.53 -1.13 -15.99
N VAL A 83 7.45 -1.05 -16.95
CA VAL A 83 8.89 -0.99 -16.68
C VAL A 83 9.33 0.46 -16.58
N THR A 84 10.06 0.80 -15.53
CA THR A 84 10.61 2.14 -15.28
C THR A 84 12.14 2.10 -15.29
N ASP A 85 12.78 3.26 -15.43
CA ASP A 85 14.24 3.33 -15.47
C ASP A 85 14.85 3.15 -14.07
N ASP A 86 14.20 3.73 -13.05
CA ASP A 86 14.71 3.74 -11.67
C ASP A 86 13.59 3.60 -10.61
N MET A 87 13.99 3.58 -9.33
CA MET A 87 13.07 3.46 -8.19
C MET A 87 12.22 4.71 -7.96
N HIS A 88 12.70 5.90 -8.32
CA HIS A 88 11.92 7.14 -8.16
C HIS A 88 10.78 7.18 -9.17
N GLN A 89 11.05 6.86 -10.43
CA GLN A 89 10.02 6.74 -11.47
C GLN A 89 9.00 5.66 -11.10
N ARG A 90 9.44 4.51 -10.54
CA ARG A 90 8.54 3.46 -10.07
C ARG A 90 7.56 3.98 -9.03
N LYS A 91 8.05 4.61 -7.95
CA LYS A 91 7.20 5.15 -6.88
C LYS A 91 6.25 6.23 -7.39
N SER A 92 6.74 7.16 -8.21
CA SER A 92 5.91 8.20 -8.85
C SER A 92 4.83 7.59 -9.74
N LYS A 93 5.16 6.54 -10.50
CA LYS A 93 4.18 5.86 -11.37
C LYS A 93 3.12 5.09 -10.58
N MET A 94 3.51 4.44 -9.50
CA MET A 94 2.54 3.81 -8.60
C MET A 94 1.62 4.86 -7.96
N ALA A 95 2.19 6.00 -7.54
CA ALA A 95 1.42 7.11 -7.00
C ALA A 95 0.42 7.70 -8.01
N GLU A 96 0.81 7.82 -9.28
CA GLU A 96 -0.08 8.31 -10.35
C GLU A 96 -1.28 7.38 -10.58
N LEU A 97 -1.03 6.07 -10.58
CA LEU A 97 -2.03 5.05 -10.95
C LEU A 97 -3.01 4.71 -9.83
N ALA A 98 -2.60 4.85 -8.57
CA ALA A 98 -3.41 4.49 -7.42
C ALA A 98 -4.33 5.62 -6.96
N ASP A 99 -5.50 5.29 -6.43
CA ASP A 99 -6.46 6.20 -5.79
C ASP A 99 -6.35 6.14 -4.25
N ALA A 100 -5.82 5.05 -3.72
CA ALA A 100 -5.56 4.81 -2.30
C ALA A 100 -4.31 3.96 -2.14
N PHE A 101 -3.62 4.05 -1.01
CA PHE A 101 -2.43 3.26 -0.71
C PHE A 101 -2.66 2.40 0.52
N ILE A 102 -2.23 1.15 0.46
CA ILE A 102 -2.32 0.22 1.59
C ILE A 102 -0.98 -0.49 1.81
N ALA A 103 -0.48 -0.41 3.03
CA ALA A 103 0.65 -1.20 3.49
C ALA A 103 0.16 -2.47 4.18
N LEU A 104 0.56 -3.61 3.64
CA LEU A 104 0.47 -4.92 4.29
C LEU A 104 1.76 -5.16 5.08
N PRO A 105 1.84 -6.20 5.92
CA PRO A 105 3.09 -6.58 6.58
C PRO A 105 4.26 -6.66 5.60
N GLY A 106 5.39 -6.05 5.98
CA GLY A 106 6.57 -5.97 5.13
C GLY A 106 7.77 -5.33 5.82
N GLY A 107 8.88 -5.23 5.13
CA GLY A 107 10.12 -4.67 5.66
C GLY A 107 10.27 -3.17 5.41
N ALA A 108 11.53 -2.72 5.42
CA ALA A 108 11.90 -1.32 5.23
C ALA A 108 11.34 -0.70 3.93
N GLY A 109 11.32 -1.48 2.83
CA GLY A 109 10.75 -0.99 1.56
C GLY A 109 9.26 -0.68 1.65
N THR A 110 8.49 -1.52 2.35
CA THR A 110 7.06 -1.27 2.58
C THR A 110 6.82 -0.01 3.42
N LEU A 111 7.64 0.19 4.47
CA LEU A 111 7.58 1.41 5.29
C LEU A 111 8.01 2.65 4.49
N ASP A 112 9.08 2.56 3.72
CA ASP A 112 9.56 3.65 2.85
C ASP A 112 8.45 4.10 1.87
N GLU A 113 7.80 3.16 1.21
CA GLU A 113 6.74 3.44 0.24
C GLU A 113 5.51 4.10 0.88
N ILE A 114 5.01 3.55 2.00
CA ILE A 114 3.79 4.12 2.63
C ILE A 114 4.08 5.45 3.34
N ILE A 115 5.24 5.61 3.97
CA ILE A 115 5.62 6.88 4.64
C ILE A 115 5.80 7.97 3.59
N GLU A 116 6.38 7.67 2.43
CA GLU A 116 6.52 8.64 1.33
C GLU A 116 5.15 9.12 0.84
N GLN A 117 4.20 8.21 0.56
CA GLN A 117 2.86 8.59 0.11
C GLN A 117 2.10 9.37 1.19
N TRP A 118 2.18 8.96 2.44
CA TRP A 118 1.60 9.68 3.55
C TRP A 118 2.21 11.10 3.72
N THR A 119 3.52 11.23 3.54
CA THR A 119 4.21 12.54 3.55
C THR A 119 3.73 13.42 2.39
N TRP A 120 3.59 12.87 1.20
CA TRP A 120 3.07 13.60 0.03
C TRP A 120 1.63 14.09 0.27
N SER A 121 0.80 13.28 0.92
CA SER A 121 -0.55 13.69 1.31
C SER A 121 -0.53 14.84 2.34
N GLN A 122 0.35 14.79 3.36
CA GLN A 122 0.53 15.90 4.32
C GLN A 122 0.96 17.21 3.64
N LEU A 123 1.78 17.11 2.59
CA LEU A 123 2.26 18.25 1.81
C LEU A 123 1.23 18.77 0.78
N GLY A 124 0.11 18.06 0.60
CA GLY A 124 -0.91 18.41 -0.38
C GLY A 124 -0.52 18.12 -1.83
N ILE A 125 0.47 17.25 -2.05
CA ILE A 125 0.85 16.77 -3.40
C ILE A 125 -0.27 15.89 -3.96
N HIS A 126 -0.96 15.14 -3.08
CA HIS A 126 -2.19 14.42 -3.40
C HIS A 126 -3.10 14.34 -2.17
N ASN A 127 -4.36 13.95 -2.38
CA ASN A 127 -5.39 13.80 -1.35
C ASN A 127 -5.82 12.33 -1.16
N LYS A 128 -4.94 11.39 -1.44
CA LYS A 128 -5.25 9.96 -1.43
C LYS A 128 -5.05 9.38 -0.04
N PRO A 129 -5.97 8.51 0.44
CA PRO A 129 -5.82 7.87 1.75
C PRO A 129 -4.63 6.91 1.80
N CYS A 130 -3.95 6.89 2.94
CA CYS A 130 -2.89 5.94 3.26
C CYS A 130 -3.36 5.03 4.40
N ILE A 131 -3.23 3.72 4.21
CA ILE A 131 -3.82 2.70 5.07
C ILE A 131 -2.72 1.78 5.59
N LEU A 132 -2.74 1.50 6.89
CA LEU A 132 -1.97 0.44 7.52
C LEU A 132 -2.91 -0.74 7.79
N TYR A 133 -2.73 -1.85 7.07
CA TYR A 133 -3.44 -3.10 7.33
C TYR A 133 -2.81 -3.78 8.55
N ASN A 134 -3.31 -3.45 9.74
CA ASN A 134 -2.69 -3.81 11.02
C ASN A 134 -3.01 -5.24 11.47
N VAL A 135 -2.85 -6.18 10.57
CA VAL A 135 -3.08 -7.60 10.81
C VAL A 135 -2.27 -8.09 11.99
N ASN A 136 -2.96 -8.71 12.96
CA ASN A 136 -2.33 -9.28 14.16
C ASN A 136 -1.43 -8.27 14.90
N GLY A 137 -1.78 -6.98 14.85
CA GLY A 137 -1.01 -5.92 15.50
C GLY A 137 0.36 -5.63 14.89
N TYR A 138 0.59 -6.03 13.62
CA TYR A 138 1.90 -5.91 12.96
C TYR A 138 2.49 -4.50 13.03
N PHE A 139 1.67 -3.48 12.83
CA PHE A 139 2.08 -2.08 12.85
C PHE A 139 1.89 -1.41 14.22
N THR A 140 1.45 -2.11 15.27
CA THR A 140 1.12 -1.48 16.56
C THR A 140 2.31 -0.72 17.15
N ALA A 141 3.50 -1.33 17.20
CA ALA A 141 4.70 -0.64 17.70
C ALA A 141 5.09 0.60 16.86
N PHE A 142 4.85 0.56 15.55
CA PHE A 142 5.07 1.72 14.68
C PHE A 142 4.04 2.82 14.95
N ILE A 143 2.78 2.48 15.16
CA ILE A 143 1.71 3.42 15.52
C ILE A 143 2.01 4.07 16.88
N ASP A 144 2.45 3.30 17.87
CA ASP A 144 2.86 3.80 19.19
C ASP A 144 4.04 4.78 19.07
N PHE A 145 5.01 4.46 18.21
CA PHE A 145 6.10 5.38 17.91
C PHE A 145 5.59 6.70 17.28
N LEU A 146 4.64 6.63 16.34
CA LEU A 146 4.06 7.84 15.73
C LEU A 146 3.28 8.67 16.76
N GLN A 147 2.58 8.04 17.70
CA GLN A 147 1.93 8.74 18.83
C GLN A 147 2.96 9.47 19.70
N LYS A 148 4.12 8.84 19.94
CA LYS A 148 5.22 9.50 20.62
C LYS A 148 5.73 10.70 19.84
N VAL A 149 5.88 10.61 18.51
CA VAL A 149 6.29 11.73 17.64
C VAL A 149 5.32 12.91 17.76
N VAL A 150 4.03 12.64 17.88
CA VAL A 150 3.00 13.67 18.15
C VAL A 150 3.17 14.24 19.57
N GLY A 151 3.32 13.38 20.58
CA GLY A 151 3.47 13.78 21.98
C GLY A 151 4.72 14.64 22.22
N ASP A 152 5.81 14.36 21.51
CA ASP A 152 7.06 15.13 21.56
C ASP A 152 7.02 16.41 20.69
N GLY A 153 5.92 16.67 19.97
CA GLY A 153 5.70 17.91 19.21
C GLY A 153 6.34 17.94 17.81
N PHE A 154 6.87 16.82 17.30
CA PHE A 154 7.46 16.75 15.95
C PHE A 154 6.44 16.60 14.83
N MET A 155 5.19 16.24 15.15
CA MET A 155 4.10 16.09 14.20
C MET A 155 2.78 16.53 14.83
N LYS A 156 1.88 17.15 14.04
CA LYS A 156 0.50 17.44 14.49
C LYS A 156 -0.31 16.15 14.53
N LYS A 157 -1.24 16.08 15.49
CA LYS A 157 -2.17 14.94 15.60
C LYS A 157 -2.98 14.73 14.31
N ASP A 158 -3.44 15.81 13.69
CA ASP A 158 -4.23 15.75 12.44
C ASP A 158 -3.51 14.97 11.33
N TYR A 159 -2.17 15.03 11.27
CA TYR A 159 -1.41 14.27 10.27
C TYR A 159 -1.32 12.77 10.63
N LEU A 160 -1.26 12.43 11.91
CA LEU A 160 -1.38 11.02 12.32
C LEU A 160 -2.78 10.49 12.00
N ASP A 161 -3.81 11.27 12.24
CA ASP A 161 -5.21 10.90 11.98
C ASP A 161 -5.52 10.73 10.48
N MET A 162 -4.62 11.17 9.57
CA MET A 162 -4.70 10.85 8.13
C MET A 162 -4.48 9.36 7.84
N LEU A 163 -3.78 8.64 8.71
CA LEU A 163 -3.57 7.21 8.53
C LEU A 163 -4.82 6.42 8.92
N ILE A 164 -5.35 5.69 7.97
CA ILE A 164 -6.40 4.69 8.24
C ILE A 164 -5.73 3.45 8.79
N ILE A 165 -6.12 3.05 9.99
CA ILE A 165 -5.60 1.84 10.65
C ILE A 165 -6.77 0.87 10.81
N SER A 166 -6.67 -0.30 10.18
CA SER A 166 -7.71 -1.31 10.25
C SER A 166 -7.16 -2.69 9.91
N GLU A 167 -7.84 -3.75 10.35
CA GLU A 167 -7.64 -5.13 9.92
C GLU A 167 -8.89 -5.74 9.25
N ASP A 168 -9.91 -4.91 9.04
CA ASP A 168 -11.15 -5.29 8.36
C ASP A 168 -11.19 -4.73 6.94
N PRO A 169 -11.26 -5.58 5.89
CA PRO A 169 -11.34 -5.15 4.50
C PRO A 169 -12.53 -4.25 4.17
N GLN A 170 -13.68 -4.46 4.82
CA GLN A 170 -14.86 -3.62 4.60
C GLN A 170 -14.62 -2.21 5.15
N ASP A 171 -14.16 -2.11 6.40
CA ASP A 171 -13.82 -0.82 7.03
C ASP A 171 -12.78 -0.05 6.22
N ILE A 172 -11.76 -0.76 5.70
CA ILE A 172 -10.74 -0.18 4.81
C ILE A 172 -11.36 0.44 3.57
N LEU A 173 -12.22 -0.29 2.86
CA LEU A 173 -12.83 0.19 1.63
C LEU A 173 -13.76 1.38 1.90
N GLU A 174 -14.62 1.29 2.92
CA GLU A 174 -15.55 2.36 3.29
C GLU A 174 -14.81 3.65 3.66
N LYS A 175 -13.76 3.55 4.49
CA LYS A 175 -12.92 4.70 4.86
C LYS A 175 -12.14 5.27 3.68
N ALA A 176 -11.64 4.41 2.78
CA ALA A 176 -10.94 4.89 1.57
C ALA A 176 -11.89 5.67 0.65
N MET A 177 -13.14 5.22 0.49
CA MET A 177 -14.14 5.87 -0.37
C MET A 177 -14.64 7.20 0.20
N THR A 178 -14.67 7.33 1.52
CA THR A 178 -15.19 8.52 2.23
C THR A 178 -14.08 9.43 2.75
N TYR A 179 -12.83 9.14 2.40
CA TYR A 179 -11.68 9.86 2.92
C TYR A 179 -11.69 11.34 2.54
N MET A 180 -11.53 12.18 3.56
CA MET A 180 -11.34 13.63 3.40
C MET A 180 -10.05 14.06 4.11
N PRO A 181 -9.04 14.50 3.38
CA PRO A 181 -7.78 14.92 4.00
C PRO A 181 -7.98 16.22 4.79
N PRO A 182 -7.22 16.42 5.88
CA PRO A 182 -7.15 17.72 6.54
C PRO A 182 -6.44 18.75 5.64
N GLN A 183 -6.45 20.01 6.08
CA GLN A 183 -5.72 21.05 5.38
C GLN A 183 -4.22 20.73 5.27
N ALA A 184 -3.66 20.88 4.08
CA ALA A 184 -2.25 20.58 3.82
C ALA A 184 -1.31 21.48 4.64
N LYS A 185 -0.11 20.97 4.94
CA LYS A 185 0.85 21.50 5.93
C LYS A 185 1.27 22.97 5.73
N TRP A 186 1.25 23.47 4.52
CA TRP A 186 1.75 24.79 4.16
C TRP A 186 0.73 25.64 3.39
N GLN A 187 -0.54 25.23 3.35
CA GLN A 187 -1.60 26.09 2.82
C GLN A 187 -1.94 27.18 3.85
N LYS A 188 -1.85 28.44 3.43
CA LYS A 188 -2.29 29.62 4.20
C LYS A 188 -3.80 29.79 4.11
#